data_37b46659086e5acbd538e6431f36ff48
#
_entry.id   37b46659086e5acbd538e6431f36ff48
#
_cell.length_a   1.000
_cell.length_b   1.000
_cell.length_c   1.000
_cell.angle_alpha   90.00
_cell.angle_beta   90.00
_cell.angle_gamma   90.00
#
_symmetry.space_group_name_H-M   'P 1'
#
loop_
_entity.id
_entity.type
_entity.pdbx_description
1 polymer ?
#
loop_
_entity_poly.entity_id
_entity_poly.type
_entity_poly.pdbx_seq_one_letter_code
_entity_poly.pdbx_strand_id
1 'polypeptide(L)'
;MSQHRQKRVMLPLLLAALVLLLAAFFLWNRPSRLNRILYQEGYTITGCTEQSLSVAIPKKLLPDGFPQEAEAFEASDDLGLLLWSDGSSNLYLDALCYANGRTPDLLWASFHFQYEPSSRGSLLLPYLPDGQGGSTQSLGLSSTEAEVDCSPWPDAVHMAGQGPDEIFSVYLDAAAFQAASESFTFQVDDLWEVSYQPT
;
A
#
# COMPACT_ATOMS: atom_id res chain seq x y z
N MET A 1 -34.44 -48.88 -22.75
CA MET A 1 -33.00 -49.16 -22.46
C MET A 1 -32.13 -47.91 -22.32
N SER A 2 -32.63 -46.72 -22.05
CA SER A 2 -31.80 -45.46 -22.13
C SER A 2 -31.47 -44.81 -20.80
N GLN A 3 -32.30 -44.87 -19.80
CA GLN A 3 -32.11 -44.11 -18.52
C GLN A 3 -30.96 -44.63 -17.62
N HIS A 4 -30.69 -45.95 -17.63
CA HIS A 4 -29.59 -46.48 -16.79
C HIS A 4 -28.19 -46.15 -17.31
N ARG A 5 -28.03 -45.93 -18.61
CA ARG A 5 -26.75 -45.57 -19.22
C ARG A 5 -26.40 -44.09 -18.97
N GLN A 6 -27.40 -43.20 -18.98
CA GLN A 6 -27.21 -41.79 -18.67
C GLN A 6 -26.77 -41.56 -17.22
N LYS A 7 -27.36 -42.26 -16.25
CA LYS A 7 -26.98 -42.15 -14.83
C LYS A 7 -25.53 -42.59 -14.54
N ARG A 8 -25.01 -43.58 -15.31
CA ARG A 8 -23.63 -44.07 -15.12
C ARG A 8 -22.56 -43.11 -15.66
N VAL A 9 -22.91 -42.22 -16.59
CA VAL A 9 -21.98 -41.23 -17.14
C VAL A 9 -22.08 -39.90 -16.38
N MET A 10 -23.26 -39.54 -15.87
CA MET A 10 -23.47 -38.29 -15.13
C MET A 10 -22.75 -38.26 -13.77
N LEU A 11 -22.69 -39.38 -13.05
CA LEU A 11 -22.06 -39.44 -11.74
C LEU A 11 -20.55 -39.10 -11.77
N PRO A 12 -19.74 -39.71 -12.68
CA PRO A 12 -18.31 -39.34 -12.76
C PRO A 12 -18.09 -37.92 -13.29
N LEU A 13 -18.96 -37.39 -14.14
CA LEU A 13 -18.90 -36.00 -14.59
C LEU A 13 -19.18 -35.00 -13.45
N LEU A 14 -20.18 -35.28 -12.61
CA LEU A 14 -20.48 -34.47 -11.42
C LEU A 14 -19.35 -34.54 -10.40
N LEU A 15 -18.74 -35.70 -10.20
CA LEU A 15 -17.57 -35.85 -9.30
C LEU A 15 -16.36 -35.06 -9.84
N ALA A 16 -16.08 -35.14 -11.14
CA ALA A 16 -15.02 -34.39 -11.77
C ALA A 16 -15.24 -32.87 -11.66
N ALA A 17 -16.47 -32.40 -11.89
CA ALA A 17 -16.84 -31.00 -11.72
C ALA A 17 -16.69 -30.55 -10.28
N LEU A 18 -17.09 -31.35 -9.29
CA LEU A 18 -16.92 -31.06 -7.87
C LEU A 18 -15.43 -30.94 -7.48
N VAL A 19 -14.60 -31.89 -7.98
CA VAL A 19 -13.14 -31.86 -7.73
C VAL A 19 -12.51 -30.60 -8.34
N LEU A 20 -12.93 -30.21 -9.56
CA LEU A 20 -12.44 -28.97 -10.19
C LEU A 20 -12.88 -27.72 -9.42
N LEU A 21 -14.13 -27.67 -8.94
CA LEU A 21 -14.62 -26.57 -8.13
C LEU A 21 -13.88 -26.47 -6.78
N LEU A 22 -13.64 -27.59 -6.12
CA LEU A 22 -12.84 -27.64 -4.89
C LEU A 22 -11.40 -27.20 -5.16
N ALA A 23 -10.77 -27.68 -6.22
CA ALA A 23 -9.42 -27.27 -6.60
C ALA A 23 -9.35 -25.75 -6.91
N ALA A 24 -10.33 -25.22 -7.66
CA ALA A 24 -10.45 -23.80 -7.93
C ALA A 24 -10.65 -22.98 -6.64
N PHE A 25 -11.50 -23.46 -5.72
CA PHE A 25 -11.73 -22.84 -4.43
C PHE A 25 -10.44 -22.81 -3.56
N PHE A 26 -9.69 -23.92 -3.50
CA PHE A 26 -8.42 -23.96 -2.77
C PHE A 26 -7.34 -23.10 -3.43
N LEU A 27 -7.30 -23.03 -4.76
CA LEU A 27 -6.36 -22.16 -5.46
C LEU A 27 -6.70 -20.67 -5.25
N TRP A 28 -7.98 -20.34 -5.26
CA TRP A 28 -8.47 -18.97 -5.02
C TRP A 28 -8.23 -18.50 -3.58
N ASN A 29 -8.41 -19.41 -2.62
CA ASN A 29 -8.22 -19.11 -1.18
C ASN A 29 -6.80 -19.37 -0.68
N ARG A 30 -5.82 -19.55 -1.56
CA ARG A 30 -4.42 -19.62 -1.09
C ARG A 30 -4.01 -18.26 -0.57
N PRO A 31 -3.49 -18.20 0.67
CA PRO A 31 -2.97 -16.95 1.19
C PRO A 31 -1.87 -16.42 0.28
N SER A 32 -1.83 -15.12 0.07
CA SER A 32 -0.77 -14.46 -0.70
C SER A 32 0.59 -14.82 -0.12
N ARG A 33 1.66 -14.67 -0.90
CA ARG A 33 3.01 -14.91 -0.39
C ARG A 33 3.34 -13.94 0.74
N LEU A 34 2.88 -12.69 0.64
CA LEU A 34 2.98 -11.70 1.70
C LEU A 34 2.37 -12.23 3.01
N ASN A 35 1.12 -12.65 2.99
CA ASN A 35 0.44 -13.20 4.18
C ASN A 35 1.20 -14.38 4.78
N ARG A 36 1.68 -15.29 3.95
CA ARG A 36 2.47 -16.44 4.43
C ARG A 36 3.77 -16.02 5.12
N ILE A 37 4.43 -14.96 4.65
CA ILE A 37 5.61 -14.38 5.30
C ILE A 37 5.22 -13.75 6.63
N LEU A 38 4.18 -12.92 6.66
CA LEU A 38 3.73 -12.21 7.86
C LEU A 38 3.24 -13.16 8.95
N TYR A 39 2.53 -14.23 8.57
CA TYR A 39 2.08 -15.29 9.50
C TYR A 39 3.14 -16.39 9.74
N GLN A 40 4.32 -16.24 9.17
CA GLN A 40 5.42 -17.21 9.24
C GLN A 40 5.02 -18.63 8.76
N GLU A 41 4.11 -18.74 7.82
CA GLU A 41 3.66 -20.01 7.23
C GLU A 41 4.65 -20.54 6.18
N GLY A 42 5.61 -21.34 6.61
CA GLY A 42 6.71 -21.85 5.78
C GLY A 42 7.79 -20.80 5.50
N TYR A 43 7.82 -19.74 6.32
CA TYR A 43 8.84 -18.70 6.32
C TYR A 43 9.28 -18.37 7.74
N THR A 44 10.51 -17.89 7.86
CA THR A 44 11.06 -17.36 9.10
C THR A 44 11.47 -15.91 8.87
N ILE A 45 11.02 -15.00 9.72
CA ILE A 45 11.54 -13.63 9.79
C ILE A 45 12.91 -13.70 10.45
N THR A 46 13.93 -13.21 9.76
CA THR A 46 15.33 -13.29 10.19
C THR A 46 15.86 -11.97 10.74
N GLY A 47 15.15 -10.88 10.52
CA GLY A 47 15.51 -9.55 11.04
C GLY A 47 14.40 -8.54 10.77
N CYS A 48 14.33 -7.56 11.67
CA CYS A 48 13.50 -6.37 11.52
C CYS A 48 14.36 -5.16 11.87
N THR A 49 14.43 -4.20 10.96
CA THR A 49 15.20 -2.96 11.15
C THR A 49 14.31 -1.78 10.85
N GLU A 50 14.26 -0.84 11.77
CA GLU A 50 13.55 0.41 11.56
C GLU A 50 14.20 1.24 10.46
N GLN A 51 13.40 1.84 9.61
CA GLN A 51 13.81 2.62 8.45
C GLN A 51 12.98 3.89 8.33
N SER A 52 13.55 4.87 7.65
CA SER A 52 12.84 6.07 7.21
C SER A 52 12.91 6.16 5.69
N LEU A 53 11.85 6.68 5.08
CA LEU A 53 11.76 6.84 3.64
C LEU A 53 11.52 8.30 3.28
N SER A 54 12.38 8.85 2.43
CA SER A 54 12.14 10.15 1.81
C SER A 54 11.17 9.99 0.64
N VAL A 55 10.00 10.61 0.76
CA VAL A 55 8.95 10.57 -0.25
C VAL A 55 8.93 11.89 -1.00
N ALA A 56 9.16 11.86 -2.31
CA ALA A 56 9.13 13.01 -3.19
C ALA A 56 7.90 12.98 -4.10
N ILE A 57 7.07 14.00 -4.02
CA ILE A 57 5.91 14.18 -4.91
C ILE A 57 6.29 15.19 -6.00
N PRO A 58 6.43 14.77 -7.27
CA PRO A 58 6.82 15.65 -8.35
C PRO A 58 5.69 16.63 -8.72
N LYS A 59 5.98 17.93 -8.71
CA LYS A 59 5.01 18.99 -9.05
C LYS A 59 4.44 18.85 -10.46
N LYS A 60 5.27 18.49 -11.42
CA LYS A 60 4.92 18.40 -12.86
C LYS A 60 3.81 17.39 -13.18
N LEU A 61 3.48 16.52 -12.25
CA LEU A 61 2.47 15.46 -12.43
C LEU A 61 1.05 15.96 -12.13
N LEU A 62 0.91 17.19 -11.63
CA LEU A 62 -0.35 17.86 -11.34
C LEU A 62 -0.36 19.25 -12.01
N PRO A 63 -0.26 19.33 -13.34
CA PRO A 63 -0.05 20.58 -14.07
C PRO A 63 -1.24 21.55 -13.93
N ASP A 64 -2.46 21.05 -13.79
CA ASP A 64 -3.68 21.84 -13.85
C ASP A 64 -4.19 22.28 -12.45
N GLY A 65 -3.39 22.09 -11.41
CA GLY A 65 -3.79 22.34 -10.04
C GLY A 65 -4.54 21.15 -9.42
N PHE A 66 -5.06 21.37 -8.21
CA PHE A 66 -5.75 20.31 -7.48
C PHE A 66 -7.24 20.32 -7.79
N PRO A 67 -7.89 19.13 -7.84
CA PRO A 67 -9.34 19.07 -7.89
C PRO A 67 -9.93 19.83 -6.69
N GLN A 68 -10.79 20.79 -6.97
CA GLN A 68 -11.53 21.49 -5.94
C GLN A 68 -12.69 20.59 -5.53
N GLU A 69 -12.78 20.32 -4.24
CA GLU A 69 -13.84 19.60 -3.56
C GLU A 69 -13.65 18.10 -3.35
N ALA A 70 -14.17 17.72 -2.24
CA ALA A 70 -14.21 16.43 -1.62
C ALA A 70 -15.28 15.48 -2.17
N GLU A 71 -15.72 15.66 -3.36
CA GLU A 71 -16.18 14.55 -4.18
C GLU A 71 -15.04 13.55 -4.46
N ALA A 72 -13.84 13.92 -3.99
CA ALA A 72 -12.59 13.19 -4.10
C ALA A 72 -12.58 11.79 -3.46
N PHE A 73 -13.52 11.44 -2.60
CA PHE A 73 -13.69 10.06 -2.21
C PHE A 73 -14.25 9.17 -3.33
N GLU A 74 -14.86 9.76 -4.34
CA GLU A 74 -15.38 9.02 -5.50
C GLU A 74 -14.59 9.28 -6.79
N ALA A 75 -13.82 10.36 -6.85
CA ALA A 75 -13.19 10.83 -8.07
C ALA A 75 -11.69 10.93 -8.04
N SER A 76 -11.02 10.31 -7.11
CA SER A 76 -9.61 10.07 -7.35
C SER A 76 -9.53 9.09 -8.51
N ASP A 77 -9.38 9.60 -9.70
CA ASP A 77 -8.67 8.84 -10.70
C ASP A 77 -7.43 8.32 -9.97
N ASP A 78 -7.43 7.02 -9.74
CA ASP A 78 -6.37 6.30 -9.08
C ASP A 78 -5.07 6.74 -9.75
N LEU A 79 -4.34 7.69 -9.14
CA LEU A 79 -3.15 8.25 -9.77
C LEU A 79 -2.16 7.13 -10.05
N GLY A 80 -2.15 6.10 -9.18
CA GLY A 80 -1.32 4.93 -9.32
C GLY A 80 0.14 5.28 -9.58
N LEU A 81 0.59 6.44 -9.06
CA LEU A 81 1.91 6.97 -9.34
C LEU A 81 2.96 6.30 -8.47
N LEU A 82 3.84 5.52 -9.07
CA LEU A 82 4.98 4.96 -8.36
C LEU A 82 5.95 6.09 -7.95
N LEU A 83 6.12 6.26 -6.63
CA LEU A 83 7.04 7.25 -6.04
C LEU A 83 8.37 6.61 -5.63
N TRP A 84 8.34 5.38 -5.16
CA TRP A 84 9.52 4.67 -4.68
C TRP A 84 9.39 3.16 -4.87
N SER A 85 10.53 2.48 -5.10
CA SER A 85 10.61 1.03 -5.23
C SER A 85 11.99 0.52 -4.85
N ASP A 86 12.04 -0.62 -4.15
CA ASP A 86 13.26 -1.42 -3.94
C ASP A 86 13.23 -2.74 -4.75
N GLY A 87 12.21 -2.94 -5.56
CA GLY A 87 11.98 -4.15 -6.34
C GLY A 87 11.16 -5.23 -5.61
N SER A 88 10.97 -5.11 -4.31
CA SER A 88 10.14 -6.00 -3.48
C SER A 88 8.94 -5.27 -2.86
N SER A 89 9.13 -3.99 -2.59
CA SER A 89 8.14 -3.06 -2.03
C SER A 89 8.07 -1.84 -2.92
N ASN A 90 6.87 -1.41 -3.21
CA ASN A 90 6.58 -0.25 -4.06
C ASN A 90 5.66 0.69 -3.30
N LEU A 91 5.96 1.99 -3.28
CA LEU A 91 5.11 3.02 -2.72
C LEU A 91 4.46 3.81 -3.86
N TYR A 92 3.14 3.85 -3.84
CA TYR A 92 2.33 4.59 -4.80
C TYR A 92 1.61 5.76 -4.15
N LEU A 93 1.47 6.86 -4.88
CA LEU A 93 0.53 7.94 -4.59
C LEU A 93 -0.78 7.64 -5.33
N ASP A 94 -1.87 7.48 -4.59
CA ASP A 94 -3.19 7.14 -5.12
C ASP A 94 -4.02 8.38 -5.39
N ALA A 95 -3.97 9.34 -4.47
CA ALA A 95 -4.78 10.54 -4.56
C ALA A 95 -4.04 11.74 -3.98
N LEU A 96 -4.30 12.90 -4.56
CA LEU A 96 -3.89 14.20 -4.05
C LEU A 96 -4.98 15.22 -4.35
N CYS A 97 -5.61 15.79 -3.32
CA CYS A 97 -6.71 16.74 -3.47
C CYS A 97 -6.74 17.73 -2.31
N TYR A 98 -7.53 18.81 -2.42
CA TYR A 98 -7.77 19.68 -1.28
C TYR A 98 -8.51 18.93 -0.16
N ALA A 99 -8.01 19.06 1.05
CA ALA A 99 -8.68 18.56 2.24
C ALA A 99 -9.96 19.38 2.45
N ASN A 100 -11.10 18.71 2.40
CA ASN A 100 -12.47 19.24 2.49
C ASN A 100 -12.62 20.61 3.11
N GLY A 101 -13.35 21.52 2.48
CA GLY A 101 -13.91 22.82 2.84
C GLY A 101 -13.76 23.44 4.24
N ARG A 102 -13.20 22.73 5.20
CA ARG A 102 -12.86 23.20 6.55
C ARG A 102 -11.40 23.65 6.67
N THR A 103 -10.54 23.20 5.76
CA THR A 103 -9.10 23.52 5.77
C THR A 103 -8.61 23.73 4.32
N PRO A 104 -8.97 24.89 3.70
CA PRO A 104 -8.62 25.15 2.30
C PRO A 104 -7.12 25.27 2.06
N ASP A 105 -6.33 25.40 3.11
CA ASP A 105 -4.88 25.54 3.05
C ASP A 105 -4.15 24.18 3.10
N LEU A 106 -4.90 23.07 3.22
CA LEU A 106 -4.32 21.74 3.28
C LEU A 106 -4.73 20.88 2.07
N LEU A 107 -3.77 20.10 1.61
CA LEU A 107 -4.00 19.00 0.68
C LEU A 107 -4.06 17.70 1.47
N TRP A 108 -4.86 16.77 0.99
CA TRP A 108 -4.86 15.40 1.44
C TRP A 108 -4.20 14.52 0.39
N ALA A 109 -3.20 13.74 0.79
CA ALA A 109 -2.51 12.78 -0.05
C ALA A 109 -2.68 11.38 0.51
N SER A 110 -3.05 10.43 -0.33
CA SER A 110 -3.21 9.02 0.00
C SER A 110 -2.17 8.18 -0.70
N PHE A 111 -1.62 7.22 0.02
CA PHE A 111 -0.56 6.33 -0.45
C PHE A 111 -0.89 4.90 -0.10
N HIS A 112 -0.39 3.95 -0.90
CA HIS A 112 -0.37 2.54 -0.54
C HIS A 112 0.96 1.89 -0.85
N PHE A 113 1.27 0.83 -0.08
CA PHE A 113 2.36 -0.07 -0.40
C PHE A 113 1.84 -1.28 -1.19
N GLN A 114 2.54 -1.63 -2.25
CA GLN A 114 2.33 -2.87 -3.00
C GLN A 114 3.59 -3.73 -2.91
N TYR A 115 3.41 -5.03 -2.72
CA TYR A 115 4.51 -5.96 -2.51
C TYR A 115 4.60 -7.02 -3.58
N GLU A 116 5.85 -7.27 -4.02
CA GLU A 116 6.21 -8.35 -4.93
C GLU A 116 7.24 -9.28 -4.27
N PRO A 117 6.84 -10.00 -3.18
CA PRO A 117 7.78 -10.78 -2.41
C PRO A 117 8.35 -11.95 -3.20
N SER A 118 9.67 -12.08 -3.19
CA SER A 118 10.42 -13.23 -3.71
C SER A 118 10.35 -14.43 -2.74
N SER A 119 11.07 -15.51 -3.03
CA SER A 119 11.15 -16.64 -2.08
C SER A 119 12.02 -16.32 -0.86
N ARG A 120 12.92 -15.36 -0.96
CA ARG A 120 13.82 -14.87 0.09
C ARG A 120 14.12 -13.40 -0.19
N GLY A 121 14.19 -12.55 0.84
CA GLY A 121 14.51 -11.15 0.67
C GLY A 121 14.12 -10.30 1.86
N SER A 122 13.82 -9.05 1.60
CA SER A 122 13.23 -8.12 2.56
C SER A 122 12.02 -7.40 1.96
N LEU A 123 11.18 -6.87 2.84
CA LEU A 123 10.02 -6.03 2.54
C LEU A 123 10.08 -4.80 3.44
N LEU A 124 9.76 -3.65 2.90
CA LEU A 124 9.58 -2.43 3.67
C LEU A 124 8.10 -2.28 4.03
N LEU A 125 7.76 -2.51 5.30
CA LEU A 125 6.39 -2.50 5.81
C LEU A 125 6.10 -1.22 6.58
N PRO A 126 4.86 -0.69 6.53
CA PRO A 126 4.43 0.48 7.33
C PRO A 126 4.08 0.10 8.77
N TYR A 127 4.52 -1.05 9.25
CA TYR A 127 4.28 -1.57 10.59
C TYR A 127 5.28 -2.67 10.94
N LEU A 128 5.49 -2.89 12.25
CA LEU A 128 6.24 -4.05 12.73
C LEU A 128 5.31 -5.25 12.86
N PRO A 129 5.50 -6.34 12.08
CA PRO A 129 4.66 -7.53 12.19
C PRO A 129 4.91 -8.27 13.51
N ASP A 130 3.85 -8.74 14.15
CA ASP A 130 3.90 -9.53 15.39
C ASP A 130 4.13 -11.03 15.16
N GLY A 131 4.19 -11.46 13.90
CA GLY A 131 4.32 -12.87 13.51
C GLY A 131 3.03 -13.69 13.63
N GLN A 132 1.92 -13.04 14.02
CA GLN A 132 0.59 -13.65 14.12
C GLN A 132 -0.41 -12.97 13.16
N GLY A 133 0.10 -12.13 12.26
CA GLY A 133 -0.70 -11.37 11.30
C GLY A 133 -1.23 -10.05 11.83
N GLY A 134 -0.81 -9.65 13.03
CA GLY A 134 -1.04 -8.32 13.59
C GLY A 134 0.17 -7.41 13.46
N SER A 135 0.03 -6.18 13.93
CA SER A 135 1.09 -5.17 13.97
C SER A 135 1.23 -4.59 15.38
N THR A 136 2.45 -4.33 15.80
CA THR A 136 2.73 -3.77 17.13
C THR A 136 3.04 -2.28 17.08
N GLN A 137 3.46 -1.78 15.94
CA GLN A 137 3.76 -0.37 15.69
C GLN A 137 3.25 0.02 14.32
N SER A 138 2.81 1.25 14.17
CA SER A 138 2.37 1.84 12.91
C SER A 138 3.32 2.93 12.47
N LEU A 139 3.37 3.20 11.20
CA LEU A 139 4.18 4.24 10.60
C LEU A 139 3.88 5.61 11.20
N GLY A 140 4.87 6.50 11.20
CA GLY A 140 4.79 7.84 11.75
C GLY A 140 5.46 8.90 10.88
N LEU A 141 5.43 10.11 11.39
CA LEU A 141 6.22 11.23 10.90
C LEU A 141 7.01 11.76 12.08
N SER A 142 8.34 11.67 12.04
CA SER A 142 9.21 12.22 13.09
C SER A 142 9.33 13.73 12.98
N SER A 143 9.05 14.29 11.80
CA SER A 143 9.09 15.70 11.50
C SER A 143 7.85 16.15 10.75
N THR A 144 7.34 17.32 11.08
CA THR A 144 6.32 18.03 10.28
C THR A 144 6.94 18.88 9.17
N GLU A 145 8.26 18.88 9.06
CA GLU A 145 8.99 19.64 8.05
C GLU A 145 8.98 18.92 6.70
N ALA A 146 8.73 19.67 5.65
CA ALA A 146 8.96 19.23 4.28
C ALA A 146 10.16 19.93 3.68
N GLU A 147 10.67 19.39 2.60
CA GLU A 147 11.68 20.01 1.75
C GLU A 147 11.03 20.38 0.42
N VAL A 148 11.08 21.67 0.10
CA VAL A 148 10.54 22.24 -1.14
C VAL A 148 11.72 22.75 -1.96
N ASP A 149 12.04 22.10 -3.07
CA ASP A 149 13.17 22.43 -3.93
C ASP A 149 14.48 22.59 -3.14
N CYS A 150 14.81 21.64 -2.26
CA CYS A 150 15.98 21.66 -1.37
C CYS A 150 15.97 22.78 -0.31
N SER A 151 14.81 23.33 0.00
CA SER A 151 14.65 24.33 1.09
C SER A 151 13.67 23.82 2.15
N PRO A 152 14.00 23.92 3.43
CA PRO A 152 13.12 23.45 4.49
C PRO A 152 11.85 24.30 4.58
N TRP A 153 10.72 23.64 4.80
CA TRP A 153 9.42 24.26 5.01
C TRP A 153 8.79 23.67 6.28
N PRO A 154 8.78 24.41 7.39
CA PRO A 154 8.28 23.92 8.66
C PRO A 154 6.76 23.72 8.65
N ASP A 155 6.28 22.79 9.47
CA ASP A 155 4.86 22.50 9.68
C ASP A 155 4.06 22.20 8.40
N ALA A 156 4.74 21.64 7.39
CA ALA A 156 4.15 21.41 6.07
C ALA A 156 3.51 20.04 5.89
N VAL A 157 3.74 19.09 6.82
CA VAL A 157 3.25 17.72 6.72
C VAL A 157 2.68 17.23 8.05
N HIS A 158 1.49 16.64 8.01
CA HIS A 158 0.88 16.06 9.21
C HIS A 158 0.26 14.69 8.85
N MET A 159 0.37 13.71 9.76
CA MET A 159 -0.30 12.43 9.58
C MET A 159 -1.83 12.63 9.59
N ALA A 160 -2.50 12.17 8.57
CA ALA A 160 -3.96 12.17 8.48
C ALA A 160 -4.56 10.86 8.98
N GLY A 161 -3.91 9.74 8.72
CA GLY A 161 -4.34 8.43 9.19
C GLY A 161 -3.62 7.28 8.52
N GLN A 162 -3.82 6.09 9.07
CA GLN A 162 -3.42 4.82 8.49
C GLN A 162 -4.64 3.92 8.39
N GLY A 163 -4.83 3.34 7.22
CA GLY A 163 -5.94 2.43 6.92
C GLY A 163 -5.51 0.97 6.91
N PRO A 164 -6.44 0.06 6.65
CA PRO A 164 -6.13 -1.32 6.33
C PRO A 164 -5.36 -1.39 4.99
N ASP A 165 -4.83 -2.57 4.68
CA ASP A 165 -4.21 -2.88 3.39
C ASP A 165 -3.02 -1.97 3.03
N GLU A 166 -2.19 -1.63 4.05
CA GLU A 166 -0.96 -0.86 3.87
C GLU A 166 -1.16 0.55 3.28
N ILE A 167 -2.35 1.12 3.50
CA ILE A 167 -2.72 2.48 3.08
C ILE A 167 -2.39 3.45 4.22
N PHE A 168 -1.82 4.60 3.88
CA PHE A 168 -1.71 5.74 4.79
C PHE A 168 -2.00 7.05 4.07
N SER A 169 -2.30 8.09 4.83
CA SER A 169 -2.56 9.41 4.29
C SER A 169 -1.93 10.50 5.14
N VAL A 170 -1.60 11.60 4.49
CA VAL A 170 -1.04 12.79 5.13
C VAL A 170 -1.78 14.04 4.68
N TYR A 171 -1.78 15.06 5.53
CA TYR A 171 -2.09 16.43 5.14
C TYR A 171 -0.81 17.16 4.79
N LEU A 172 -0.83 17.90 3.68
CA LEU A 172 0.28 18.72 3.20
C LEU A 172 -0.16 20.17 3.17
N ASP A 173 0.75 21.09 3.52
CA ASP A 173 0.51 22.51 3.34
C ASP A 173 0.40 22.83 1.84
N ALA A 174 -0.74 23.42 1.43
CA ALA A 174 -1.00 23.68 0.03
C ALA A 174 -0.08 24.79 -0.54
N ALA A 175 0.29 25.78 0.27
CA ALA A 175 1.18 26.84 -0.16
C ALA A 175 2.62 26.32 -0.35
N ALA A 176 3.09 25.47 0.55
CA ALA A 176 4.37 24.77 0.41
C ALA A 176 4.42 23.94 -0.86
N PHE A 177 3.37 23.13 -1.10
CA PHE A 177 3.28 22.31 -2.30
C PHE A 177 3.21 23.16 -3.58
N GLN A 178 2.45 24.25 -3.57
CA GLN A 178 2.37 25.18 -4.71
C GLN A 178 3.68 25.93 -4.98
N ALA A 179 4.44 26.22 -3.93
CA ALA A 179 5.75 26.88 -4.03
C ALA A 179 6.81 25.98 -4.71
N ALA A 180 6.64 24.64 -4.63
CA ALA A 180 7.57 23.73 -5.26
C ALA A 180 7.62 23.95 -6.79
N SER A 181 8.80 24.05 -7.36
CA SER A 181 9.01 24.09 -8.80
C SER A 181 9.22 22.69 -9.38
N GLU A 182 9.90 21.81 -8.66
CA GLU A 182 10.24 20.45 -9.09
C GLU A 182 9.60 19.38 -8.20
N SER A 183 9.80 19.45 -6.88
CA SER A 183 9.33 18.41 -5.95
C SER A 183 9.00 18.97 -4.57
N PHE A 184 8.04 18.31 -3.93
CA PHE A 184 7.73 18.43 -2.51
C PHE A 184 8.14 17.12 -1.84
N THR A 185 9.05 17.18 -0.87
CA THR A 185 9.65 16.00 -0.24
C THR A 185 9.41 16.00 1.26
N PHE A 186 9.09 14.85 1.83
CA PHE A 186 8.92 14.67 3.28
C PHE A 186 9.43 13.30 3.71
N GLN A 187 9.66 13.13 5.03
CA GLN A 187 10.11 11.86 5.60
C GLN A 187 8.93 11.09 6.18
N VAL A 188 8.89 9.81 5.88
CA VAL A 188 8.01 8.83 6.52
C VAL A 188 8.90 7.94 7.39
N ASP A 189 8.55 7.84 8.67
CA ASP A 189 9.31 7.11 9.68
C ASP A 189 8.53 5.91 10.20
N ASP A 190 9.14 5.17 11.14
CA ASP A 190 8.57 3.95 11.71
C ASP A 190 8.20 2.88 10.65
N LEU A 191 8.90 2.91 9.52
CA LEU A 191 8.88 1.83 8.54
C LEU A 191 9.78 0.70 8.99
N TRP A 192 9.46 -0.53 8.60
CA TRP A 192 10.20 -1.71 9.03
C TRP A 192 10.68 -2.51 7.82
N GLU A 193 11.99 -2.60 7.67
CA GLU A 193 12.58 -3.56 6.74
C GLU A 193 12.59 -4.93 7.40
N VAL A 194 11.75 -5.83 6.88
CA VAL A 194 11.56 -7.19 7.39
C VAL A 194 12.24 -8.18 6.47
N SER A 195 13.34 -8.75 6.92
CA SER A 195 14.07 -9.81 6.21
C SER A 195 13.45 -11.16 6.50
N TYR A 196 13.32 -12.01 5.48
CA TYR A 196 12.68 -13.31 5.58
C TYR A 196 13.32 -14.36 4.66
N GLN A 197 13.14 -15.64 5.02
CA GLN A 197 13.55 -16.78 4.22
C GLN A 197 12.61 -17.98 4.43
N PRO A 198 12.59 -18.97 3.50
CA PRO A 198 11.89 -20.23 3.72
C PRO A 198 12.44 -20.95 4.95
N THR A 199 11.53 -21.64 5.67
CA THR A 199 11.85 -22.46 6.85
C THR A 199 12.64 -23.71 6.45
#